data_f0c8dbf370584415fae27f491471b030
#
_entry.id   f0c8dbf370584415fae27f491471b030
#
_cell.length_a   1.000
_cell.length_b   1.000
_cell.length_c   1.000
_cell.angle_alpha   90.00
_cell.angle_beta   90.00
_cell.angle_gamma   90.00
#
_symmetry.space_group_name_H-M   'P 1'
#
loop_
_entity.id
_entity.type
_entity.pdbx_description
1 polymer ?
#
loop_
_entity_poly.entity_id
_entity_poly.type
_entity_poly.pdbx_seq_one_letter_code
_entity_poly.pdbx_strand_id
1 'polypeptide(L)'
;MLSISKFPYLGFMLILSFNTFSDSIDYNNYNNHGVIGLINTPSARFYDESSFGFTLSYSDPDQKLIMSSSPFDWLEASFFYTNIDGKFYCGETLDPVCRQDYKDKGFNLKVRLKEEGVLPAIAFGINDIGGTGLYGAEYVVASYGIQNIDLHFGLGWGNLNGSDDLKNPLRYLSDSFGERTEEYSQDDGGQFELGRYFSGASVSPFFGISYALNEKYLFKIERDTTRTPGVVNFKEAKYPISFGIDYKIKENFNLGFSFERGNTFSIKFNYKKGNTSKSKYKYKKV
;
A
#
# COMPACT_ATOMS: atom_id res chain seq x y z
N MET A 1 13.24 10.05 61.43
CA MET A 1 13.20 8.64 61.08
C MET A 1 11.86 8.37 60.39
N LEU A 2 11.81 8.45 59.06
CA LEU A 2 10.62 8.23 58.26
C LEU A 2 10.82 6.98 57.43
N SER A 3 9.96 6.00 57.67
CA SER A 3 9.94 4.68 57.02
C SER A 3 9.36 4.82 55.59
N ILE A 4 10.14 4.42 54.58
CA ILE A 4 9.71 4.34 53.21
C ILE A 4 9.07 2.96 53.00
N SER A 5 7.76 2.94 52.81
CA SER A 5 7.01 1.73 52.46
C SER A 5 7.27 1.33 51.01
N LYS A 6 7.69 0.07 50.84
CA LYS A 6 7.91 -0.59 49.56
C LYS A 6 6.54 -0.85 48.88
N PHE A 7 6.34 -0.31 47.68
CA PHE A 7 5.28 -0.74 46.78
C PHE A 7 5.71 -2.01 46.03
N PRO A 8 4.93 -3.08 46.02
CA PRO A 8 5.23 -4.24 45.18
C PRO A 8 4.76 -3.94 43.77
N TYR A 9 5.65 -3.97 42.81
CA TYR A 9 5.34 -4.01 41.38
C TYR A 9 4.63 -5.35 41.07
N LEU A 10 3.31 -5.30 40.93
CA LEU A 10 2.51 -6.40 40.42
C LEU A 10 2.65 -6.39 38.89
N GLY A 11 3.62 -7.13 38.37
CA GLY A 11 3.76 -7.38 36.94
C GLY A 11 2.58 -8.21 36.44
N PHE A 12 1.65 -7.56 35.76
CA PHE A 12 0.55 -8.23 35.09
C PHE A 12 1.10 -8.90 33.82
N MET A 13 1.54 -10.14 33.97
CA MET A 13 1.98 -10.99 32.87
C MET A 13 0.72 -11.49 32.14
N LEU A 14 0.30 -10.79 31.09
CA LEU A 14 -0.76 -11.22 30.19
C LEU A 14 -0.22 -12.43 29.41
N ILE A 15 -0.49 -13.63 29.91
CA ILE A 15 -0.24 -14.89 29.17
C ILE A 15 -1.35 -14.98 28.09
N LEU A 16 -1.05 -14.44 26.92
CA LEU A 16 -1.83 -14.74 25.72
C LEU A 16 -1.53 -16.18 25.33
N SER A 17 -2.46 -17.08 25.61
CA SER A 17 -2.43 -18.44 25.10
C SER A 17 -2.70 -18.38 23.60
N PHE A 18 -1.64 -18.37 22.79
CA PHE A 18 -1.75 -18.46 21.35
C PHE A 18 -2.07 -19.92 20.96
N ASN A 19 -3.26 -20.13 20.46
CA ASN A 19 -3.58 -21.38 19.80
C ASN A 19 -2.72 -21.49 18.53
N THR A 20 -1.86 -22.48 18.47
CA THR A 20 -1.04 -22.77 17.29
C THR A 20 -1.92 -23.33 16.18
N PHE A 21 -2.46 -22.46 15.33
CA PHE A 21 -3.01 -22.89 14.06
C PHE A 21 -1.87 -23.28 13.12
N SER A 22 -1.92 -24.52 12.65
CA SER A 22 -0.85 -25.16 11.85
C SER A 22 -0.91 -24.82 10.37
N ASP A 23 -1.92 -24.10 9.91
CA ASP A 23 -2.08 -23.74 8.51
C ASP A 23 -1.56 -22.32 8.25
N SER A 24 -0.76 -22.18 7.20
CA SER A 24 -0.24 -20.89 6.77
C SER A 24 -1.39 -19.97 6.37
N ILE A 25 -1.65 -18.95 7.19
CA ILE A 25 -2.67 -17.96 6.89
C ILE A 25 -2.17 -17.10 5.73
N ASP A 26 -2.97 -16.97 4.68
CA ASP A 26 -2.67 -16.13 3.52
C ASP A 26 -3.00 -14.67 3.84
N TYR A 27 -1.98 -13.88 4.19
CA TYR A 27 -2.08 -12.42 4.42
C TYR A 27 -2.08 -11.60 3.13
N ASN A 28 -2.00 -12.25 1.98
CA ASN A 28 -1.74 -11.59 0.72
C ASN A 28 -3.03 -11.13 0.06
N ASN A 29 -3.36 -9.85 0.20
CA ASN A 29 -4.41 -9.19 -0.56
C ASN A 29 -3.88 -7.97 -1.30
N TYR A 30 -4.44 -7.69 -2.47
CA TYR A 30 -4.12 -6.47 -3.20
C TYR A 30 -4.60 -5.25 -2.40
N ASN A 31 -3.74 -4.24 -2.34
CA ASN A 31 -4.07 -2.93 -1.81
C ASN A 31 -4.87 -2.10 -2.84
N ASN A 32 -5.18 -0.85 -2.53
CA ASN A 32 -5.92 0.05 -3.43
C ASN A 32 -5.12 0.51 -4.66
N HIS A 33 -3.85 0.07 -4.79
CA HIS A 33 -2.99 0.30 -5.97
C HIS A 33 -2.72 -0.99 -6.76
N GLY A 34 -3.30 -2.13 -6.34
CA GLY A 34 -3.22 -3.39 -7.08
C GLY A 34 -1.91 -4.15 -6.93
N VAL A 35 -1.12 -3.83 -5.93
CA VAL A 35 0.02 -4.63 -5.47
C VAL A 35 -0.30 -5.26 -4.11
N ILE A 36 0.35 -6.36 -3.76
CA ILE A 36 0.14 -6.95 -2.44
C ILE A 36 0.60 -5.97 -1.36
N GLY A 37 -0.32 -5.69 -0.41
CA GLY A 37 -0.09 -4.71 0.64
C GLY A 37 -1.24 -4.64 1.65
N LEU A 38 -1.31 -3.52 2.37
CA LEU A 38 -2.32 -3.28 3.39
C LEU A 38 -3.59 -2.67 2.76
N ILE A 39 -3.85 -1.39 3.05
CA ILE A 39 -4.98 -0.64 2.49
C ILE A 39 -4.48 0.17 1.30
N ASN A 40 -3.60 1.14 1.54
CA ASN A 40 -2.93 1.97 0.52
C ASN A 40 -1.43 1.68 0.45
N THR A 41 -0.80 1.29 1.55
CA THR A 41 0.64 1.05 1.58
C THR A 41 1.00 -0.35 1.05
N PRO A 42 2.13 -0.47 0.33
CA PRO A 42 2.63 -1.75 -0.16
C PRO A 42 3.28 -2.57 0.94
N SER A 43 3.43 -3.88 0.71
CA SER A 43 4.24 -4.79 1.52
C SER A 43 5.32 -5.48 0.68
N ALA A 44 6.29 -6.12 1.34
CA ALA A 44 7.27 -6.97 0.66
C ALA A 44 6.74 -8.40 0.42
N ARG A 45 5.41 -8.59 0.49
CA ARG A 45 4.74 -9.84 0.17
C ARG A 45 4.41 -9.91 -1.31
N PHE A 46 4.38 -11.12 -1.85
CA PHE A 46 4.07 -11.41 -3.25
C PHE A 46 3.11 -12.58 -3.33
N TYR A 47 2.33 -12.62 -4.42
CA TYR A 47 1.62 -13.84 -4.79
C TYR A 47 2.58 -14.86 -5.40
N ASP A 48 2.08 -16.09 -5.48
CA ASP A 48 2.76 -17.16 -6.19
C ASP A 48 2.93 -16.82 -7.67
N GLU A 49 3.97 -17.35 -8.27
CA GLU A 49 4.25 -17.26 -9.70
C GLU A 49 3.03 -17.69 -10.54
N SER A 50 2.84 -17.04 -11.68
CA SER A 50 1.72 -17.28 -12.61
C SER A 50 0.35 -16.98 -12.01
N SER A 51 0.26 -16.10 -11.02
CA SER A 51 -1.00 -15.62 -10.48
C SER A 51 -1.49 -14.35 -11.20
N PHE A 52 -2.80 -14.15 -11.16
CA PHE A 52 -3.43 -12.92 -11.61
C PHE A 52 -4.63 -12.56 -10.72
N GLY A 53 -5.03 -11.31 -10.78
CA GLY A 53 -6.18 -10.83 -10.03
C GLY A 53 -6.79 -9.56 -10.57
N PHE A 54 -7.96 -9.25 -10.02
CA PHE A 54 -8.70 -8.02 -10.27
C PHE A 54 -9.06 -7.37 -8.96
N THR A 55 -8.96 -6.05 -8.92
CA THR A 55 -9.41 -5.24 -7.81
C THR A 55 -10.39 -4.20 -8.31
N LEU A 56 -11.56 -4.15 -7.71
CA LEU A 56 -12.48 -3.02 -7.79
C LEU A 56 -12.41 -2.29 -6.46
N SER A 57 -12.02 -1.03 -6.48
CA SER A 57 -11.94 -0.20 -5.29
C SER A 57 -12.80 1.04 -5.49
N TYR A 58 -13.62 1.33 -4.50
CA TYR A 58 -14.44 2.52 -4.42
C TYR A 58 -14.10 3.29 -3.15
N SER A 59 -13.58 4.48 -3.32
CA SER A 59 -13.33 5.45 -2.26
C SER A 59 -13.63 6.86 -2.78
N ASP A 60 -13.66 7.84 -1.91
CA ASP A 60 -13.77 9.24 -2.28
C ASP A 60 -12.36 9.87 -2.32
N PRO A 61 -11.88 10.36 -3.49
CA PRO A 61 -12.58 10.53 -4.77
C PRO A 61 -12.37 9.39 -5.79
N ASP A 62 -11.61 8.37 -5.48
CA ASP A 62 -11.09 7.41 -6.44
C ASP A 62 -12.00 6.19 -6.63
N GLN A 63 -12.35 5.91 -7.89
CA GLN A 63 -13.01 4.66 -8.30
C GLN A 63 -12.05 3.92 -9.24
N LYS A 64 -11.51 2.79 -8.79
CA LYS A 64 -10.45 2.08 -9.51
C LYS A 64 -10.86 0.69 -9.96
N LEU A 65 -10.52 0.37 -11.20
CA LEU A 65 -10.44 -0.98 -11.72
C LEU A 65 -8.97 -1.32 -11.95
N ILE A 66 -8.50 -2.40 -11.34
CA ILE A 66 -7.10 -2.78 -11.40
C ILE A 66 -6.98 -4.24 -11.81
N MET A 67 -6.06 -4.51 -12.73
CA MET A 67 -5.65 -5.86 -13.12
C MET A 67 -4.24 -6.09 -12.65
N SER A 68 -4.02 -7.16 -11.88
CA SER A 68 -2.73 -7.48 -11.26
C SER A 68 -2.23 -8.84 -11.72
N SER A 69 -0.94 -9.01 -11.83
CA SER A 69 -0.28 -10.27 -12.18
C SER A 69 1.06 -10.40 -11.46
N SER A 70 1.38 -11.63 -11.07
CA SER A 70 2.73 -12.03 -10.62
C SER A 70 3.29 -13.03 -11.64
N PRO A 71 3.85 -12.56 -12.76
CA PRO A 71 4.35 -13.45 -13.81
C PRO A 71 5.52 -14.31 -13.32
N PHE A 72 6.29 -13.80 -12.35
CA PHE A 72 7.38 -14.49 -11.66
C PHE A 72 7.22 -14.31 -10.15
N ASP A 73 7.84 -15.16 -9.36
CA ASP A 73 7.79 -15.10 -7.90
C ASP A 73 8.45 -13.84 -7.31
N TRP A 74 9.30 -13.16 -8.08
CA TRP A 74 10.00 -11.93 -7.71
C TRP A 74 9.42 -10.66 -8.34
N LEU A 75 8.44 -10.77 -9.27
CA LEU A 75 7.87 -9.65 -10.00
C LEU A 75 6.36 -9.61 -9.87
N GLU A 76 5.84 -8.49 -9.46
CA GLU A 76 4.41 -8.16 -9.46
C GLU A 76 4.19 -6.91 -10.30
N ALA A 77 3.21 -6.97 -11.20
CA ALA A 77 2.82 -5.88 -12.08
C ALA A 77 1.31 -5.67 -12.00
N SER A 78 0.86 -4.43 -12.08
CA SER A 78 -0.56 -4.11 -12.22
C SER A 78 -0.79 -2.99 -13.22
N PHE A 79 -1.96 -3.02 -13.85
CA PHE A 79 -2.52 -1.93 -14.64
C PHE A 79 -3.75 -1.41 -13.91
N PHE A 80 -3.85 -0.10 -13.76
CA PHE A 80 -5.02 0.54 -13.17
C PHE A 80 -5.70 1.49 -14.16
N TYR A 81 -7.00 1.58 -14.00
CA TYR A 81 -7.84 2.61 -14.59
C TYR A 81 -8.68 3.21 -13.49
N THR A 82 -8.64 4.54 -13.32
CA THR A 82 -9.37 5.24 -12.27
C THR A 82 -10.23 6.36 -12.84
N ASN A 83 -11.39 6.56 -12.21
CA ASN A 83 -12.19 7.76 -12.32
C ASN A 83 -11.99 8.57 -11.05
N ILE A 84 -11.67 9.86 -11.18
CA ILE A 84 -11.43 10.77 -10.06
C ILE A 84 -12.62 11.71 -9.98
N ASP A 85 -13.54 11.43 -9.06
CA ASP A 85 -14.75 12.20 -8.87
C ASP A 85 -14.42 13.63 -8.44
N GLY A 86 -15.06 14.61 -9.09
CA GLY A 86 -14.87 16.03 -8.83
C GLY A 86 -13.58 16.66 -9.40
N LYS A 87 -12.68 15.90 -10.03
CA LYS A 87 -11.60 16.46 -10.85
C LYS A 87 -12.07 16.45 -12.32
N PHE A 88 -12.14 17.62 -12.95
CA PHE A 88 -12.62 17.74 -14.33
C PHE A 88 -11.47 17.94 -15.33
N TYR A 89 -11.68 17.48 -16.57
CA TYR A 89 -10.67 17.62 -17.63
C TYR A 89 -10.29 19.08 -17.95
N CYS A 90 -11.26 19.99 -17.88
CA CYS A 90 -11.04 21.40 -18.20
C CYS A 90 -10.92 22.30 -16.97
N GLY A 91 -10.64 21.74 -15.82
CA GLY A 91 -10.60 22.49 -14.57
C GLY A 91 -11.99 23.02 -14.16
N GLU A 92 -12.03 24.17 -13.48
CA GLU A 92 -13.26 24.75 -12.93
C GLU A 92 -14.10 25.54 -13.94
N THR A 93 -13.95 25.27 -15.24
CA THR A 93 -14.75 26.00 -16.25
C THR A 93 -16.23 25.64 -16.15
N LEU A 94 -17.10 26.66 -16.35
CA LEU A 94 -18.56 26.49 -16.36
C LEU A 94 -19.05 25.81 -17.67
N ASP A 95 -18.16 25.44 -18.58
CA ASP A 95 -18.50 24.78 -19.83
C ASP A 95 -19.04 23.36 -19.55
N PRO A 96 -20.31 23.07 -19.85
CA PRO A 96 -20.90 21.75 -19.58
C PRO A 96 -20.23 20.61 -20.36
N VAL A 97 -19.54 20.88 -21.45
CA VAL A 97 -18.77 19.88 -22.24
C VAL A 97 -17.55 19.39 -21.45
N CYS A 98 -17.02 20.23 -20.58
CA CYS A 98 -15.82 19.96 -19.78
C CYS A 98 -16.09 19.33 -18.40
N ARG A 99 -17.34 19.09 -18.04
CA ARG A 99 -17.72 18.53 -16.73
C ARG A 99 -17.57 17.00 -16.61
N GLN A 100 -16.84 16.39 -17.49
CA GLN A 100 -16.51 14.98 -17.35
C GLN A 100 -15.43 14.80 -16.30
N ASP A 101 -15.67 13.86 -15.36
CA ASP A 101 -14.66 13.48 -14.38
C ASP A 101 -13.39 12.99 -15.05
N TYR A 102 -12.27 13.36 -14.47
CA TYR A 102 -10.94 13.00 -14.95
C TYR A 102 -10.72 11.49 -14.82
N LYS A 103 -10.20 10.89 -15.87
CA LYS A 103 -9.86 9.48 -15.91
C LYS A 103 -8.37 9.32 -16.10
N ASP A 104 -7.77 8.49 -15.28
CA ASP A 104 -6.35 8.20 -15.34
C ASP A 104 -6.08 6.70 -15.48
N LYS A 105 -4.90 6.37 -15.97
CA LYS A 105 -4.44 5.02 -16.18
C LYS A 105 -2.93 4.95 -16.07
N GLY A 106 -2.43 3.85 -15.54
CA GLY A 106 -0.99 3.64 -15.42
C GLY A 106 -0.65 2.21 -15.06
N PHE A 107 0.63 1.95 -14.93
CA PHE A 107 1.16 0.66 -14.54
C PHE A 107 1.91 0.78 -13.22
N ASN A 108 1.84 -0.26 -12.39
CA ASN A 108 2.65 -0.37 -11.19
C ASN A 108 3.54 -1.60 -11.32
N LEU A 109 4.75 -1.50 -10.81
CA LEU A 109 5.72 -2.58 -10.74
C LEU A 109 6.24 -2.72 -9.33
N LYS A 110 6.39 -3.97 -8.85
CA LYS A 110 7.03 -4.29 -7.58
C LYS A 110 7.97 -5.46 -7.77
N VAL A 111 9.18 -5.32 -7.25
CA VAL A 111 10.28 -6.29 -7.39
C VAL A 111 10.75 -6.73 -6.02
N ARG A 112 10.85 -8.05 -5.83
CA ARG A 112 11.44 -8.65 -4.63
C ARG A 112 12.95 -8.56 -4.70
N LEU A 113 13.55 -7.95 -3.67
CA LEU A 113 15.00 -7.91 -3.50
C LEU A 113 15.48 -9.06 -2.62
N LYS A 114 14.66 -9.47 -1.66
CA LYS A 114 15.02 -10.48 -0.67
C LYS A 114 13.77 -11.19 -0.15
N GLU A 115 13.86 -12.50 -0.02
CA GLU A 115 12.87 -13.31 0.69
C GLU A 115 13.04 -13.20 2.20
N GLU A 116 11.95 -13.41 2.93
CA GLU A 116 11.99 -13.52 4.38
C GLU A 116 12.72 -14.77 4.84
N GLY A 117 13.53 -14.58 5.87
CA GLY A 117 14.25 -15.65 6.55
C GLY A 117 14.48 -15.26 8.01
N VAL A 118 15.73 -15.20 8.43
CA VAL A 118 16.12 -14.58 9.70
C VAL A 118 15.94 -13.07 9.66
N LEU A 119 16.12 -12.48 8.48
CA LEU A 119 15.90 -11.06 8.20
C LEU A 119 14.58 -10.88 7.45
N PRO A 120 13.97 -9.67 7.52
CA PRO A 120 12.75 -9.36 6.79
C PRO A 120 12.86 -9.59 5.28
N ALA A 121 11.73 -9.86 4.63
CA ALA A 121 11.59 -9.70 3.20
C ALA A 121 11.78 -8.24 2.81
N ILE A 122 12.36 -7.98 1.63
CA ILE A 122 12.58 -6.62 1.12
C ILE A 122 12.08 -6.56 -0.33
N ALA A 123 11.34 -5.52 -0.64
CA ALA A 123 10.89 -5.20 -1.99
C ALA A 123 11.04 -3.70 -2.27
N PHE A 124 11.11 -3.36 -3.55
CA PHE A 124 10.91 -2.01 -4.02
C PHE A 124 9.84 -1.99 -5.11
N GLY A 125 9.24 -0.83 -5.35
CA GLY A 125 8.28 -0.67 -6.41
C GLY A 125 8.15 0.76 -6.90
N ILE A 126 7.51 0.87 -8.05
CA ILE A 126 7.19 2.12 -8.73
C ILE A 126 5.72 2.04 -9.16
N ASN A 127 4.94 3.02 -8.73
CA ASN A 127 3.56 3.19 -9.13
C ASN A 127 3.47 4.23 -10.26
N ASP A 128 2.53 4.02 -11.16
CA ASP A 128 2.22 4.90 -12.29
C ASP A 128 3.43 5.11 -13.21
N ILE A 129 4.10 4.01 -13.55
CA ILE A 129 5.18 4.01 -14.54
C ILE A 129 4.58 4.09 -15.94
N GLY A 130 5.03 5.07 -16.73
CA GLY A 130 4.52 5.29 -18.10
C GLY A 130 3.06 5.76 -18.16
N GLY A 131 2.47 6.21 -17.06
CA GLY A 131 1.18 6.90 -16.99
C GLY A 131 1.35 8.42 -16.98
N THR A 132 0.36 9.13 -16.43
CA THR A 132 0.41 10.60 -16.26
C THR A 132 1.34 11.03 -15.13
N GLY A 133 1.72 10.10 -14.25
CA GLY A 133 2.47 10.36 -13.03
C GLY A 133 1.62 10.95 -11.90
N LEU A 134 0.31 11.08 -12.10
CA LEU A 134 -0.61 11.61 -11.09
C LEU A 134 -0.63 10.74 -9.82
N TYR A 135 -0.50 9.42 -9.98
CA TYR A 135 -0.35 8.45 -8.89
C TYR A 135 1.11 8.00 -8.70
N GLY A 136 2.05 8.73 -9.29
CA GLY A 136 3.47 8.40 -9.28
C GLY A 136 4.03 8.33 -7.87
N ALA A 137 4.51 7.15 -7.48
CA ALA A 137 5.16 6.92 -6.21
C ALA A 137 6.22 5.84 -6.35
N GLU A 138 7.29 5.97 -5.60
CA GLU A 138 8.29 4.94 -5.43
C GLU A 138 8.38 4.54 -3.96
N TYR A 139 8.80 3.32 -3.71
CA TYR A 139 8.96 2.85 -2.35
C TYR A 139 10.00 1.74 -2.21
N VAL A 140 10.54 1.66 -1.02
CA VAL A 140 11.25 0.48 -0.52
C VAL A 140 10.53 0.02 0.74
N VAL A 141 10.25 -1.27 0.85
CA VAL A 141 9.48 -1.83 1.96
C VAL A 141 10.10 -3.12 2.47
N ALA A 142 10.08 -3.30 3.79
CA ALA A 142 10.42 -4.53 4.49
C ALA A 142 9.17 -5.12 5.14
N SER A 143 9.07 -6.46 5.17
CA SER A 143 7.98 -7.17 5.83
C SER A 143 8.50 -8.35 6.63
N TYR A 144 7.94 -8.56 7.83
CA TYR A 144 8.33 -9.64 8.73
C TYR A 144 7.12 -10.24 9.44
N GLY A 145 6.93 -11.55 9.27
CA GLY A 145 5.81 -12.28 9.85
C GLY A 145 6.14 -12.91 11.19
N ILE A 146 5.25 -12.74 12.17
CA ILE A 146 5.32 -13.36 13.48
C ILE A 146 3.98 -14.00 13.78
N GLN A 147 3.89 -15.32 13.65
CA GLN A 147 2.64 -16.06 13.85
C GLN A 147 1.52 -15.54 12.92
N ASN A 148 0.46 -14.98 13.49
CA ASN A 148 -0.69 -14.41 12.78
C ASN A 148 -0.63 -12.88 12.60
N ILE A 149 0.54 -12.29 12.87
CA ILE A 149 0.83 -10.86 12.67
C ILE A 149 1.87 -10.72 11.56
N ASP A 150 1.65 -9.79 10.65
CA ASP A 150 2.62 -9.38 9.65
C ASP A 150 2.93 -7.90 9.80
N LEU A 151 4.21 -7.57 9.97
CA LEU A 151 4.72 -6.23 10.21
C LEU A 151 5.33 -5.69 8.92
N HIS A 152 5.05 -4.43 8.61
CA HIS A 152 5.54 -3.77 7.42
C HIS A 152 6.12 -2.41 7.77
N PHE A 153 7.26 -2.09 7.17
CA PHE A 153 7.90 -0.79 7.29
C PHE A 153 8.53 -0.39 5.97
N GLY A 154 8.32 0.85 5.52
CA GLY A 154 8.88 1.33 4.26
C GLY A 154 9.14 2.83 4.24
N LEU A 155 9.79 3.25 3.17
CA LEU A 155 9.99 4.66 2.80
C LEU A 155 9.32 4.90 1.46
N GLY A 156 8.57 5.99 1.35
CA GLY A 156 7.82 6.37 0.17
C GLY A 156 8.24 7.73 -0.38
N TRP A 157 8.31 7.80 -1.70
CA TRP A 157 8.51 9.01 -2.51
C TRP A 157 7.23 9.34 -3.28
N GLY A 158 7.16 10.51 -3.87
CA GLY A 158 6.02 10.92 -4.67
C GLY A 158 4.71 10.90 -3.88
N ASN A 159 3.68 10.23 -4.38
CA ASN A 159 2.38 10.15 -3.69
C ASN A 159 2.39 9.42 -2.36
N LEU A 160 3.38 8.59 -2.08
CA LEU A 160 3.59 8.00 -0.76
C LEU A 160 4.32 8.94 0.21
N ASN A 161 4.73 10.12 -0.22
CA ASN A 161 5.40 11.14 0.60
C ASN A 161 4.44 12.28 0.99
N GLY A 162 3.29 11.98 1.55
CA GLY A 162 2.30 12.99 1.96
C GLY A 162 2.61 13.75 3.24
N SER A 163 3.57 13.28 4.04
CA SER A 163 3.93 13.90 5.32
C SER A 163 5.25 14.67 5.30
N ASP A 164 6.09 14.52 4.26
CA ASP A 164 7.38 15.19 4.10
C ASP A 164 8.32 15.08 5.33
N ASP A 165 8.32 13.91 5.99
CA ASP A 165 8.89 13.76 7.34
C ASP A 165 10.43 13.81 7.38
N LEU A 166 11.09 13.24 6.37
CA LEU A 166 12.53 13.03 6.35
C LEU A 166 13.14 13.62 5.06
N LYS A 167 14.36 14.10 5.15
CA LYS A 167 15.12 14.46 3.95
C LYS A 167 15.36 13.21 3.10
N ASN A 168 15.23 13.33 1.78
CA ASN A 168 15.49 12.24 0.86
C ASN A 168 16.93 11.70 1.05
N PRO A 169 17.11 10.44 1.48
CA PRO A 169 18.45 9.90 1.75
C PRO A 169 19.31 9.75 0.49
N LEU A 170 18.68 9.63 -0.69
CA LEU A 170 19.42 9.47 -1.95
C LEU A 170 20.13 10.74 -2.38
N ARG A 171 19.78 11.89 -1.82
CA ARG A 171 20.53 13.16 -2.03
C ARG A 171 21.98 13.09 -1.56
N TYR A 172 22.30 12.19 -0.62
CA TYR A 172 23.69 11.94 -0.23
C TYR A 172 24.49 11.18 -1.31
N LEU A 173 23.81 10.53 -2.26
CA LEU A 173 24.45 9.85 -3.39
C LEU A 173 24.61 10.79 -4.60
N SER A 174 23.61 11.64 -4.87
CA SER A 174 23.65 12.64 -5.94
C SER A 174 22.61 13.73 -5.68
N ASP A 175 22.97 14.97 -5.97
CA ASP A 175 22.07 16.14 -5.91
C ASP A 175 20.90 16.00 -6.89
N SER A 176 21.04 15.21 -7.96
CA SER A 176 19.98 14.95 -8.93
C SER A 176 18.72 14.30 -8.29
N PHE A 177 18.86 13.64 -7.14
CA PHE A 177 17.72 13.14 -6.39
C PHE A 177 17.03 14.20 -5.52
N GLY A 178 17.51 15.43 -5.52
CA GLY A 178 17.00 16.51 -4.65
C GLY A 178 15.72 17.15 -5.14
N GLU A 179 15.46 17.09 -6.43
CA GLU A 179 14.31 17.72 -7.08
C GLU A 179 13.50 16.68 -7.83
N ARG A 180 12.16 16.75 -7.74
CA ARG A 180 11.25 15.89 -8.48
C ARG A 180 10.63 16.71 -9.60
N THR A 181 10.69 16.21 -10.82
CA THR A 181 9.94 16.77 -11.94
C THR A 181 8.47 16.78 -11.60
N GLU A 182 7.77 17.88 -11.87
CA GLU A 182 6.34 18.01 -11.67
C GLU A 182 5.55 16.95 -12.48
N GLU A 183 4.28 16.80 -12.17
CA GLU A 183 3.37 15.91 -12.90
C GLU A 183 3.36 16.29 -14.39
N TYR A 184 3.25 15.30 -15.24
CA TYR A 184 3.04 15.53 -16.66
C TYR A 184 1.69 16.21 -16.90
N SER A 185 1.64 17.08 -17.90
CA SER A 185 0.36 17.60 -18.37
C SER A 185 -0.49 16.45 -18.98
N GLN A 186 -1.78 16.68 -19.14
CA GLN A 186 -2.68 15.71 -19.80
C GLN A 186 -2.18 15.29 -21.20
N ASP A 187 -1.50 16.21 -21.88
CA ASP A 187 -1.00 16.02 -23.24
C ASP A 187 0.33 15.23 -23.26
N ASP A 188 1.02 15.14 -22.12
CA ASP A 188 2.34 14.53 -21.98
C ASP A 188 2.29 13.12 -21.36
N GLY A 189 1.10 12.55 -21.12
CA GLY A 189 0.93 11.23 -20.52
C GLY A 189 1.67 10.13 -21.28
N GLY A 190 2.21 9.15 -20.54
CA GLY A 190 2.92 8.01 -21.10
C GLY A 190 4.42 8.19 -21.28
N GLN A 191 5.00 9.26 -20.76
CA GLN A 191 6.45 9.49 -20.80
C GLN A 191 7.17 8.70 -19.71
N PHE A 192 8.39 8.28 -20.01
CA PHE A 192 9.25 7.55 -19.11
C PHE A 192 10.48 8.39 -18.78
N GLU A 193 10.44 9.10 -17.65
CA GLU A 193 11.55 9.92 -17.16
C GLU A 193 12.28 9.25 -16.01
N LEU A 194 13.45 8.72 -16.28
CA LEU A 194 14.29 8.06 -15.26
C LEU A 194 14.65 8.99 -14.10
N GLY A 195 14.86 10.28 -14.37
CA GLY A 195 15.26 11.29 -13.36
C GLY A 195 14.17 11.60 -12.33
N ARG A 196 12.93 11.23 -12.61
CA ARG A 196 11.79 11.44 -11.70
C ARG A 196 11.76 10.43 -10.54
N TYR A 197 12.23 9.20 -10.79
CA TYR A 197 12.07 8.13 -9.81
C TYR A 197 12.99 8.28 -8.60
N PHE A 198 12.45 8.06 -7.40
CA PHE A 198 13.14 8.22 -6.12
C PHE A 198 13.70 9.62 -5.84
N SER A 199 13.22 10.62 -6.58
CA SER A 199 13.61 12.01 -6.47
C SER A 199 12.63 12.81 -5.60
N GLY A 200 13.06 14.03 -5.21
CA GLY A 200 12.33 14.95 -4.36
C GLY A 200 13.11 15.33 -3.11
N ALA A 201 12.73 16.44 -2.48
CA ALA A 201 13.42 16.98 -1.31
C ALA A 201 13.31 16.06 -0.07
N SER A 202 12.19 15.33 0.04
CA SER A 202 11.80 14.57 1.23
C SER A 202 11.22 13.19 0.89
N VAL A 203 11.05 12.39 1.91
CA VAL A 203 10.40 11.07 1.90
C VAL A 203 9.57 10.90 3.16
N SER A 204 8.55 10.06 3.11
CA SER A 204 7.77 9.70 4.29
C SER A 204 7.94 8.22 4.65
N PRO A 205 8.25 7.91 5.92
CA PRO A 205 8.16 6.55 6.41
C PRO A 205 6.70 6.13 6.53
N PHE A 206 6.37 4.96 6.02
CA PHE A 206 5.09 4.30 6.26
C PHE A 206 5.31 2.98 6.98
N PHE A 207 4.32 2.56 7.75
CA PHE A 207 4.36 1.29 8.44
C PHE A 207 2.96 0.76 8.66
N GLY A 208 2.85 -0.53 8.89
CA GLY A 208 1.57 -1.12 9.17
C GLY A 208 1.66 -2.53 9.71
N ILE A 209 0.52 -2.99 10.17
CA ILE A 209 0.33 -4.32 10.76
C ILE A 209 -0.88 -4.96 10.12
N SER A 210 -0.71 -6.20 9.69
CA SER A 210 -1.80 -7.09 9.34
C SER A 210 -1.95 -8.16 10.41
N TYR A 211 -3.17 -8.38 10.90
CA TYR A 211 -3.49 -9.39 11.90
C TYR A 211 -4.57 -10.33 11.38
N ALA A 212 -4.22 -11.59 11.15
CA ALA A 212 -5.20 -12.60 10.80
C ALA A 212 -5.86 -13.15 12.05
N LEU A 213 -7.11 -12.78 12.28
CA LEU A 213 -7.92 -13.34 13.36
C LEU A 213 -8.18 -14.82 13.11
N ASN A 214 -8.46 -15.19 11.88
CA ASN A 214 -8.65 -16.56 11.38
C ASN A 214 -8.49 -16.58 9.86
N GLU A 215 -8.79 -17.70 9.20
CA GLU A 215 -8.69 -17.86 7.75
C GLU A 215 -9.60 -16.92 6.94
N LYS A 216 -10.60 -16.27 7.56
CA LYS A 216 -11.59 -15.43 6.88
C LYS A 216 -11.39 -13.94 7.13
N TYR A 217 -10.85 -13.53 8.26
CA TYR A 217 -10.78 -12.14 8.67
C TYR A 217 -9.34 -11.69 8.85
N LEU A 218 -8.95 -10.67 8.11
CA LEU A 218 -7.66 -10.01 8.18
C LEU A 218 -7.87 -8.54 8.56
N PHE A 219 -7.42 -8.15 9.75
CA PHE A 219 -7.41 -6.77 10.21
C PHE A 219 -6.13 -6.08 9.76
N LYS A 220 -6.25 -4.81 9.42
CA LYS A 220 -5.14 -3.98 8.96
C LYS A 220 -5.17 -2.63 9.65
N ILE A 221 -4.00 -2.17 10.06
CA ILE A 221 -3.76 -0.80 10.50
C ILE A 221 -2.48 -0.33 9.83
N GLU A 222 -2.49 0.89 9.31
CA GLU A 222 -1.31 1.47 8.66
C GLU A 222 -1.17 2.95 8.95
N ARG A 223 0.08 3.42 9.00
CA ARG A 223 0.41 4.81 8.79
C ARG A 223 0.41 5.04 7.28
N ASP A 224 -0.64 5.69 6.83
CA ASP A 224 -0.93 5.97 5.44
C ASP A 224 -0.53 7.41 5.12
N THR A 225 0.60 7.57 4.44
CA THR A 225 1.12 8.86 3.99
C THR A 225 0.78 9.15 2.53
N THR A 226 -0.20 8.44 1.96
CA THR A 226 -0.60 8.59 0.57
C THR A 226 -1.25 9.94 0.33
N ARG A 227 -0.78 10.67 -0.67
CA ARG A 227 -1.49 11.83 -1.23
C ARG A 227 -2.56 11.33 -2.19
N THR A 228 -3.72 11.97 -2.17
CA THR A 228 -4.73 11.73 -3.20
C THR A 228 -4.60 12.80 -4.27
N PRO A 229 -4.48 12.43 -5.55
CA PRO A 229 -4.26 13.41 -6.60
C PRO A 229 -5.42 14.36 -6.78
N GLY A 230 -5.12 15.64 -6.66
CA GLY A 230 -5.74 16.82 -7.19
C GLY A 230 -7.25 16.90 -7.43
N VAL A 231 -8.05 16.98 -6.38
CA VAL A 231 -9.43 17.45 -6.47
C VAL A 231 -9.52 18.81 -5.80
N VAL A 232 -10.22 19.78 -6.41
CA VAL A 232 -10.37 21.16 -5.91
C VAL A 232 -10.98 21.21 -4.51
N ASN A 233 -11.74 20.22 -4.09
CA ASN A 233 -12.32 20.09 -2.75
C ASN A 233 -11.81 18.85 -2.02
N PHE A 234 -10.56 18.51 -2.25
CA PHE A 234 -9.92 17.36 -1.67
C PHE A 234 -10.04 17.37 -0.14
N LYS A 235 -10.50 16.26 0.43
CA LYS A 235 -10.46 16.04 1.86
C LYS A 235 -9.02 15.76 2.27
N GLU A 236 -8.33 16.76 2.76
CA GLU A 236 -7.03 16.55 3.39
C GLU A 236 -7.13 15.49 4.48
N ALA A 237 -6.10 14.65 4.57
CA ALA A 237 -6.00 13.67 5.63
C ALA A 237 -6.07 14.37 6.99
N LYS A 238 -7.00 13.95 7.86
CA LYS A 238 -7.05 14.49 9.22
C LYS A 238 -5.87 14.00 10.06
N TYR A 239 -5.48 12.76 9.84
CA TYR A 239 -4.31 12.10 10.44
C TYR A 239 -3.88 10.93 9.55
N PRO A 240 -2.59 10.60 9.51
CA PRO A 240 -2.08 9.60 8.58
C PRO A 240 -2.26 8.17 9.12
N ILE A 241 -3.47 7.81 9.54
CA ILE A 241 -3.78 6.46 10.04
C ILE A 241 -5.01 5.94 9.30
N SER A 242 -4.90 4.73 8.78
CA SER A 242 -5.98 3.99 8.14
C SER A 242 -6.21 2.65 8.83
N PHE A 243 -7.48 2.23 8.92
CA PHE A 243 -7.91 0.97 9.49
C PHE A 243 -8.70 0.19 8.45
N GLY A 244 -8.51 -1.11 8.39
CA GLY A 244 -9.24 -1.94 7.45
C GLY A 244 -9.48 -3.36 7.95
N ILE A 245 -10.44 -4.00 7.30
CA ILE A 245 -10.75 -5.41 7.46
C ILE A 245 -10.98 -6.01 6.09
N ASP A 246 -10.31 -7.11 5.79
CA ASP A 246 -10.60 -7.93 4.63
C ASP A 246 -11.34 -9.19 5.09
N TYR A 247 -12.44 -9.49 4.40
CA TYR A 247 -13.24 -10.69 4.59
C TYR A 247 -13.11 -11.61 3.39
N LYS A 248 -12.62 -12.83 3.62
CA LYS A 248 -12.49 -13.88 2.62
C LYS A 248 -13.84 -14.55 2.41
N ILE A 249 -14.52 -14.21 1.31
CA ILE A 249 -15.83 -14.79 0.94
C ILE A 249 -15.64 -16.26 0.48
N LYS A 250 -14.62 -16.45 -0.40
CA LYS A 250 -14.19 -17.76 -0.94
C LYS A 250 -12.68 -17.72 -1.16
N GLU A 251 -12.06 -18.82 -1.52
CA GLU A 251 -10.60 -18.89 -1.76
C GLU A 251 -10.08 -17.80 -2.67
N ASN A 252 -10.84 -17.45 -3.71
CA ASN A 252 -10.44 -16.48 -4.72
C ASN A 252 -11.06 -15.10 -4.56
N PHE A 253 -11.96 -14.89 -3.58
CA PHE A 253 -12.73 -13.67 -3.44
C PHE A 253 -12.61 -13.07 -2.05
N ASN A 254 -12.18 -11.82 -1.98
CA ASN A 254 -12.11 -11.05 -0.76
C ASN A 254 -12.88 -9.74 -0.89
N LEU A 255 -13.52 -9.33 0.19
CA LEU A 255 -14.17 -8.05 0.34
C LEU A 255 -13.45 -7.26 1.42
N GLY A 256 -12.98 -6.06 1.10
CA GLY A 256 -12.29 -5.17 2.03
C GLY A 256 -13.15 -3.96 2.36
N PHE A 257 -13.09 -3.57 3.62
CA PHE A 257 -13.65 -2.29 4.10
C PHE A 257 -12.54 -1.55 4.81
N SER A 258 -12.44 -0.24 4.58
CA SER A 258 -11.48 0.60 5.28
C SER A 258 -12.04 1.96 5.65
N PHE A 259 -11.47 2.53 6.70
CA PHE A 259 -11.60 3.92 7.06
C PHE A 259 -10.21 4.54 7.02
N GLU A 260 -10.02 5.45 6.08
CA GLU A 260 -8.71 5.92 5.67
C GLU A 260 -8.50 7.36 6.08
N ARG A 261 -7.32 7.65 6.64
CA ARG A 261 -6.81 8.99 6.98
C ARG A 261 -7.80 9.88 7.75
N GLY A 262 -8.74 9.23 8.46
CA GLY A 262 -9.69 9.89 9.35
C GLY A 262 -10.88 10.56 8.68
N ASN A 263 -11.09 10.38 7.38
CA ASN A 263 -12.17 11.06 6.66
C ASN A 263 -12.78 10.30 5.48
N THR A 264 -12.18 9.18 5.05
CA THR A 264 -12.62 8.46 3.85
C THR A 264 -13.01 7.02 4.18
N PHE A 265 -14.19 6.59 3.73
CA PHE A 265 -14.58 5.19 3.74
C PHE A 265 -14.34 4.58 2.36
N SER A 266 -13.80 3.37 2.34
CA SER A 266 -13.58 2.63 1.12
C SER A 266 -14.14 1.23 1.21
N ILE A 267 -14.58 0.72 0.06
CA ILE A 267 -14.94 -0.67 -0.15
C ILE A 267 -14.12 -1.22 -1.30
N LYS A 268 -13.61 -2.42 -1.14
CA LYS A 268 -12.76 -3.06 -2.11
C LYS A 268 -13.19 -4.50 -2.33
N PHE A 269 -13.27 -4.90 -3.58
CA PHE A 269 -13.50 -6.28 -4.00
C PHE A 269 -12.27 -6.79 -4.73
N ASN A 270 -11.69 -7.88 -4.23
CA ASN A 270 -10.55 -8.54 -4.84
C ASN A 270 -10.93 -9.93 -5.33
N TYR A 271 -10.63 -10.20 -6.60
CA TYR A 271 -10.56 -11.54 -7.15
C TYR A 271 -9.09 -11.90 -7.38
N LYS A 272 -8.70 -13.08 -6.96
CA LYS A 272 -7.34 -13.59 -7.18
C LYS A 272 -7.39 -15.05 -7.62
N LYS A 273 -6.57 -15.40 -8.60
CA LYS A 273 -6.36 -16.78 -9.03
C LYS A 273 -4.88 -17.03 -9.16
N GLY A 274 -4.36 -17.93 -8.35
CA GLY A 274 -2.98 -18.38 -8.39
C GLY A 274 -2.91 -19.86 -8.72
N ASN A 275 -1.72 -20.33 -9.02
CA ASN A 275 -1.42 -21.74 -9.03
C ASN A 275 -1.58 -22.23 -7.57
N THR A 276 -2.35 -23.27 -7.33
CA THR A 276 -2.66 -23.79 -5.99
C THR A 276 -1.47 -24.48 -5.30
N SER A 277 -0.25 -24.12 -5.66
CA SER A 277 0.92 -24.52 -4.91
C SER A 277 0.90 -23.79 -3.56
N LYS A 278 0.75 -24.55 -2.49
CA LYS A 278 0.72 -24.09 -1.10
C LYS A 278 1.77 -23.01 -0.88
N SER A 279 1.32 -21.84 -0.40
CA SER A 279 2.18 -20.70 -0.02
C SER A 279 3.48 -21.21 0.62
N LYS A 280 4.62 -20.87 0.03
CA LYS A 280 5.95 -21.28 0.52
C LYS A 280 6.34 -20.64 1.86
N TYR A 281 5.55 -19.69 2.34
CA TYR A 281 5.82 -19.00 3.60
C TYR A 281 5.42 -19.88 4.78
N LYS A 282 6.30 -20.84 5.11
CA LYS A 282 6.24 -21.54 6.39
C LYS A 282 6.87 -20.63 7.45
N TYR A 283 6.05 -20.00 8.28
CA TYR A 283 6.57 -19.38 9.49
C TYR A 283 7.33 -20.42 10.30
N LYS A 284 8.62 -20.18 10.56
CA LYS A 284 9.38 -21.06 11.42
C LYS A 284 8.76 -21.01 12.82
N LYS A 285 8.39 -22.19 13.33
CA LYS A 285 8.19 -22.37 14.78
C LYS A 285 9.48 -21.95 15.46
N VAL A 286 9.39 -20.97 16.38
CA VAL A 286 10.41 -20.70 17.38
C VAL A 286 10.23 -21.68 18.53
#